data_aeaba47229ee64477e6ed571a818f0fd
#
_entry.id   aeaba47229ee64477e6ed571a818f0fd
#
_cell.length_a   1.000
_cell.length_b   1.000
_cell.length_c   1.000
_cell.angle_alpha   90.00
_cell.angle_beta   90.00
_cell.angle_gamma   90.00
#
_symmetry.space_group_name_H-M   'P 1'
#
loop_
_entity.id
_entity.type
_entity.pdbx_description
1 polymer ?
#
loop_
_entity_poly.entity_id
_entity_poly.type
_entity_poly.pdbx_seq_one_letter_code
_entity_poly.pdbx_strand_id
1 'polypeptide(L)'
;MSKWKTVRLGDVCEIQSGGTPSRSKIEYWKNGNIPWVKIGDFSGKYLEKTSEFITQQGLDNSSAKLFSKGTILYSIFATLGEVSILNIDATTNQAIAGIKLRNESEINIDFFYLYLKSLKDEVNRIGRGVAQNNINLSILKNFILPLPPLETQKQIAAV
;
A
#
# COMPACT_ATOMS: atom_id res chain seq x y z
N MET A 1 -9.31 -20.74 20.35
CA MET A 1 -7.96 -20.23 20.54
C MET A 1 -7.10 -20.53 19.32
N SER A 2 -6.50 -19.51 18.78
CA SER A 2 -5.65 -19.67 17.60
C SER A 2 -4.28 -20.23 17.98
N LYS A 3 -3.83 -21.23 17.24
CA LYS A 3 -2.47 -21.74 17.32
C LYS A 3 -1.63 -21.31 16.13
N TRP A 4 -2.13 -20.32 15.41
CA TRP A 4 -1.43 -19.82 14.26
C TRP A 4 -0.21 -19.00 14.70
N LYS A 5 0.86 -19.16 13.97
CA LYS A 5 2.02 -18.31 14.13
C LYS A 5 1.63 -16.86 13.77
N THR A 6 2.31 -15.91 14.38
CA THR A 6 2.12 -14.49 14.08
C THR A 6 3.44 -13.89 13.65
N VAL A 7 3.39 -12.89 12.78
CA VAL A 7 4.58 -12.18 12.31
C VAL A 7 4.28 -10.68 12.26
N ARG A 8 5.33 -9.85 12.36
CA ARG A 8 5.20 -8.41 12.16
C ARG A 8 5.23 -8.14 10.66
N LEU A 9 4.44 -7.16 10.20
CA LEU A 9 4.44 -6.80 8.78
C LEU A 9 5.84 -6.42 8.29
N GLY A 10 6.60 -5.67 9.08
CA GLY A 10 7.94 -5.26 8.70
C GLY A 10 8.92 -6.41 8.51
N ASP A 11 8.64 -7.57 9.10
CA ASP A 11 9.52 -8.73 8.98
C ASP A 11 9.27 -9.53 7.70
N VAL A 12 8.04 -9.44 7.16
CA VAL A 12 7.65 -10.24 5.98
C VAL A 12 7.38 -9.39 4.75
N CYS A 13 7.41 -8.07 4.89
CA CYS A 13 7.12 -7.14 3.80
C CYS A 13 8.18 -6.07 3.68
N GLU A 14 8.38 -5.60 2.45
CA GLU A 14 9.08 -4.36 2.17
C GLU A 14 8.01 -3.27 2.09
N ILE A 15 8.14 -2.23 2.92
CA ILE A 15 7.13 -1.19 3.04
C ILE A 15 7.79 0.17 2.84
N GLN A 16 7.31 0.93 1.86
CA GLN A 16 7.83 2.26 1.53
C GLN A 16 6.68 3.19 1.20
N SER A 17 6.81 4.48 1.55
CA SER A 17 5.84 5.47 1.12
C SER A 17 6.22 6.01 -0.25
N GLY A 18 5.22 6.55 -0.97
CA GLY A 18 5.46 7.23 -2.23
C GLY A 18 5.91 8.67 -2.01
N GLY A 19 5.84 9.46 -3.06
CA GLY A 19 6.24 10.87 -3.03
C GLY A 19 5.59 11.64 -4.16
N THR A 20 5.65 12.97 -4.03
CA THR A 20 5.06 13.88 -5.01
C THR A 20 6.16 14.71 -5.64
N PRO A 21 6.41 14.57 -6.97
CA PRO A 21 7.33 15.46 -7.66
C PRO A 21 6.87 16.91 -7.52
N SER A 22 7.83 17.84 -7.54
CA SER A 22 7.49 19.26 -7.38
C SER A 22 6.46 19.69 -8.41
N ARG A 23 5.33 20.21 -7.93
CA ARG A 23 4.25 20.67 -8.81
C ARG A 23 4.65 21.88 -9.62
N SER A 24 5.63 22.65 -9.17
CA SER A 24 6.10 23.84 -9.87
C SER A 24 7.00 23.51 -11.07
N LYS A 25 7.43 22.26 -11.19
CA LYS A 25 8.29 21.80 -12.29
C LYS A 25 7.43 21.12 -13.36
N ILE A 26 7.01 21.89 -14.38
CA ILE A 26 6.13 21.36 -15.41
C ILE A 26 6.74 20.13 -16.12
N GLU A 27 8.06 20.07 -16.22
CA GLU A 27 8.76 18.96 -16.87
C GLU A 27 8.62 17.64 -16.11
N TYR A 28 8.15 17.67 -14.86
CA TYR A 28 7.91 16.44 -14.08
C TYR A 28 6.53 15.84 -14.37
N TRP A 29 5.64 16.61 -14.97
CA TRP A 29 4.24 16.23 -15.17
C TRP A 29 3.81 16.19 -16.62
N LYS A 30 4.24 17.18 -17.42
CA LYS A 30 3.77 17.33 -18.81
C LYS A 30 4.21 16.13 -19.64
N ASN A 31 3.26 15.53 -20.35
CA ASN A 31 3.47 14.35 -21.19
C ASN A 31 3.99 13.14 -20.39
N GLY A 32 3.66 13.09 -19.10
CA GLY A 32 4.01 11.96 -18.27
C GLY A 32 3.35 10.67 -18.73
N ASN A 33 4.07 9.57 -18.59
CA ASN A 33 3.56 8.25 -18.95
C ASN A 33 3.70 7.23 -17.85
N ILE A 34 4.19 7.63 -16.67
CA ILE A 34 4.31 6.77 -15.52
C ILE A 34 3.11 7.03 -14.61
N PRO A 35 2.22 6.04 -14.40
CA PRO A 35 1.05 6.26 -13.55
C PRO A 35 1.45 6.73 -12.15
N TRP A 36 0.72 7.72 -11.63
CA TRP A 36 0.94 8.28 -10.30
C TRP A 36 -0.39 8.26 -9.54
N VAL A 37 -0.44 7.42 -8.52
CA VAL A 37 -1.68 7.08 -7.80
C VAL A 37 -1.94 8.06 -6.66
N LYS A 38 -3.21 8.47 -6.55
CA LYS A 38 -3.76 9.18 -5.40
C LYS A 38 -4.88 8.34 -4.81
N ILE A 39 -5.29 8.64 -3.60
CA ILE A 39 -6.39 7.92 -2.93
C ILE A 39 -7.64 7.87 -3.81
N GLY A 40 -7.95 8.96 -4.51
CA GLY A 40 -9.12 9.03 -5.38
C GLY A 40 -9.11 8.03 -6.54
N ASP A 41 -7.96 7.44 -6.85
CA ASP A 41 -7.85 6.45 -7.92
C ASP A 41 -8.21 5.03 -7.44
N PHE A 42 -8.33 4.82 -6.13
CA PHE A 42 -8.71 3.51 -5.60
C PHE A 42 -10.15 3.20 -6.00
N SER A 43 -10.38 2.04 -6.58
CA SER A 43 -11.72 1.64 -7.05
C SER A 43 -11.89 0.13 -6.95
N GLY A 44 -11.78 -0.41 -5.74
CA GLY A 44 -11.94 -1.82 -5.49
C GLY A 44 -10.62 -2.53 -5.24
N LYS A 45 -10.63 -3.83 -5.42
CA LYS A 45 -9.48 -4.67 -5.06
C LYS A 45 -8.24 -4.40 -5.91
N TYR A 46 -8.43 -4.16 -7.20
CA TYR A 46 -7.30 -3.93 -8.14
C TYR A 46 -7.31 -2.51 -8.67
N LEU A 47 -6.12 -1.96 -8.86
CA LEU A 47 -5.93 -0.63 -9.41
C LEU A 47 -5.11 -0.73 -10.69
N GLU A 48 -5.64 -0.22 -11.78
CA GLU A 48 -4.94 -0.26 -13.07
C GLU A 48 -5.07 1.04 -13.87
N LYS A 49 -5.71 2.06 -13.30
CA LYS A 49 -5.86 3.36 -13.97
C LYS A 49 -5.60 4.47 -12.97
N THR A 50 -4.93 5.52 -13.43
CA THR A 50 -4.69 6.71 -12.63
C THR A 50 -5.15 7.94 -13.41
N SER A 51 -5.52 9.00 -12.67
CA SER A 51 -5.91 10.26 -13.29
C SER A 51 -4.69 11.12 -13.64
N GLU A 52 -3.54 10.84 -13.04
CA GLU A 52 -2.32 11.61 -13.28
C GLU A 52 -1.14 10.70 -13.58
N PHE A 53 -0.16 11.29 -14.25
CA PHE A 53 1.05 10.60 -14.66
C PHE A 53 2.23 11.53 -14.42
N ILE A 54 3.41 10.95 -14.16
CA ILE A 54 4.65 11.72 -14.04
C ILE A 54 5.61 11.29 -15.13
N THR A 55 6.63 12.13 -15.36
CA THR A 55 7.69 11.81 -16.31
C THR A 55 8.80 11.04 -15.59
N GLN A 56 9.70 10.43 -16.37
CA GLN A 56 10.90 9.81 -15.80
C GLN A 56 11.71 10.84 -15.02
N GLN A 57 11.77 12.07 -15.53
CA GLN A 57 12.48 13.16 -14.85
C GLN A 57 11.84 13.47 -13.50
N GLY A 58 10.51 13.44 -13.43
CA GLY A 58 9.80 13.61 -12.17
C GLY A 58 10.09 12.49 -11.18
N LEU A 59 10.14 11.26 -11.67
CA LEU A 59 10.49 10.12 -10.83
C LEU A 59 11.92 10.23 -10.29
N ASP A 60 12.87 10.56 -11.17
CA ASP A 60 14.29 10.60 -10.81
C ASP A 60 14.63 11.76 -9.85
N ASN A 61 13.83 12.82 -9.83
CA ASN A 61 14.11 14.02 -9.07
C ASN A 61 13.12 14.25 -7.92
N SER A 62 12.54 13.18 -7.38
CA SER A 62 11.60 13.28 -6.26
C SER A 62 11.75 12.05 -5.37
N SER A 63 10.97 12.05 -4.29
CA SER A 63 10.88 10.89 -3.40
C SER A 63 9.92 9.82 -3.89
N ALA A 64 9.28 10.03 -5.04
CA ALA A 64 8.41 9.03 -5.63
C ALA A 64 9.19 7.75 -5.92
N LYS A 65 8.50 6.63 -5.81
CA LYS A 65 9.10 5.31 -6.05
C LYS A 65 8.21 4.54 -7.01
N LEU A 66 8.82 3.79 -7.91
CA LEU A 66 8.08 2.93 -8.82
C LEU A 66 7.81 1.59 -8.13
N PHE A 67 6.54 1.34 -7.86
CA PHE A 67 6.11 0.07 -7.29
C PHE A 67 5.71 -0.88 -8.42
N SER A 68 6.12 -2.12 -8.32
CA SER A 68 5.82 -3.12 -9.33
C SER A 68 4.37 -3.61 -9.22
N LYS A 69 3.83 -4.08 -10.34
CA LYS A 69 2.57 -4.81 -10.37
C LYS A 69 2.57 -5.89 -9.29
N GLY A 70 1.48 -6.02 -8.55
CA GLY A 70 1.35 -6.96 -7.44
C GLY A 70 1.61 -6.33 -6.08
N THR A 71 2.20 -5.14 -6.04
CA THR A 71 2.38 -4.41 -4.78
C THR A 71 1.02 -4.00 -4.23
N ILE A 72 0.81 -4.14 -2.93
CA ILE A 72 -0.41 -3.68 -2.29
C ILE A 72 -0.21 -2.23 -1.85
N LEU A 73 -1.18 -1.39 -2.19
CA LEU A 73 -1.17 0.02 -1.78
C LEU A 73 -2.08 0.19 -0.57
N TYR A 74 -1.61 0.96 0.40
CA TYR A 74 -2.30 1.17 1.66
C TYR A 74 -2.26 2.65 2.04
N SER A 75 -3.43 3.25 2.29
CA SER A 75 -3.48 4.68 2.62
C SER A 75 -3.10 4.91 4.08
N ILE A 76 -2.20 5.88 4.30
CA ILE A 76 -1.61 6.15 5.61
C ILE A 76 -1.76 7.60 6.05
N PHE A 77 -2.41 8.45 5.27
CA PHE A 77 -2.61 9.86 5.62
C PHE A 77 -3.98 10.34 5.17
N ALA A 78 -4.62 11.15 5.98
CA ALA A 78 -5.95 11.74 5.76
C ALA A 78 -7.05 10.67 5.72
N THR A 79 -7.12 9.87 4.68
CA THR A 79 -8.03 8.73 4.56
C THR A 79 -7.23 7.47 4.85
N LEU A 80 -7.44 6.86 6.00
CA LEU A 80 -6.63 5.73 6.45
C LEU A 80 -7.26 4.38 6.15
N GLY A 81 -6.42 3.41 5.80
CA GLY A 81 -6.83 2.02 5.73
C GLY A 81 -7.51 1.59 4.44
N GLU A 82 -7.46 2.42 3.39
CA GLU A 82 -7.89 2.00 2.07
C GLU A 82 -6.82 1.13 1.45
N VAL A 83 -7.22 0.07 0.79
CA VAL A 83 -6.31 -0.95 0.25
C VAL A 83 -6.64 -1.23 -1.20
N SER A 84 -5.63 -1.37 -2.03
CA SER A 84 -5.79 -1.82 -3.41
C SER A 84 -4.52 -2.53 -3.86
N ILE A 85 -4.67 -3.48 -4.78
CA ILE A 85 -3.52 -4.21 -5.34
C ILE A 85 -3.22 -3.63 -6.70
N LEU A 86 -1.96 -3.25 -6.94
CA LEU A 86 -1.56 -2.75 -8.25
C LEU A 86 -1.65 -3.85 -9.30
N ASN A 87 -2.37 -3.57 -10.38
CA ASN A 87 -2.40 -4.42 -11.56
C ASN A 87 -1.58 -3.83 -12.70
N ILE A 88 -0.78 -2.82 -12.39
CA ILE A 88 0.19 -2.16 -13.28
C ILE A 88 1.37 -1.71 -12.42
N ASP A 89 2.50 -1.42 -13.05
CA ASP A 89 3.58 -0.71 -12.36
C ASP A 89 3.15 0.75 -12.20
N ALA A 90 3.35 1.33 -11.02
CA ALA A 90 2.90 2.70 -10.76
C ALA A 90 3.68 3.35 -9.63
N THR A 91 3.70 4.68 -9.63
CA THR A 91 4.15 5.48 -8.51
C THR A 91 2.94 5.95 -7.70
N THR A 92 3.17 6.52 -6.53
CA THR A 92 2.09 7.04 -5.67
C THR A 92 2.53 8.33 -5.00
N ASN A 93 1.56 9.09 -4.48
CA ASN A 93 1.89 10.20 -3.60
C ASN A 93 2.30 9.67 -2.21
N GLN A 94 2.69 10.58 -1.31
CA GLN A 94 3.19 10.22 0.02
C GLN A 94 2.11 9.77 1.00
N ALA A 95 0.84 9.93 0.66
CA ALA A 95 -0.27 9.46 1.50
C ALA A 95 -0.52 7.96 1.35
N ILE A 96 0.23 7.29 0.50
CA ILE A 96 0.07 5.87 0.18
C ILE A 96 1.39 5.15 0.43
N ALA A 97 1.32 4.04 1.15
CA ALA A 97 2.46 3.12 1.32
C ALA A 97 2.31 1.96 0.34
N GLY A 98 3.43 1.55 -0.26
CA GLY A 98 3.49 0.31 -1.04
C GLY A 98 3.99 -0.81 -0.16
N ILE A 99 3.27 -1.91 -0.13
CA ILE A 99 3.57 -3.08 0.69
C ILE A 99 3.82 -4.26 -0.24
N LYS A 100 5.05 -4.78 -0.22
CA LYS A 100 5.43 -5.90 -1.07
C LYS A 100 5.87 -7.07 -0.20
N LEU A 101 5.26 -8.23 -0.43
CA LEU A 101 5.64 -9.45 0.29
C LEU A 101 7.06 -9.87 -0.12
N ARG A 102 7.89 -10.23 0.88
CA ARG A 102 9.23 -10.72 0.62
C ARG A 102 9.22 -12.17 0.18
N ASN A 103 8.24 -12.95 0.65
CA ASN A 103 8.14 -14.37 0.33
C ASN A 103 6.68 -14.75 0.13
N GLU A 104 6.27 -14.83 -1.13
CA GLU A 104 4.89 -15.13 -1.49
C GLU A 104 4.56 -16.61 -1.33
N SER A 105 5.54 -17.47 -1.06
CA SER A 105 5.28 -18.89 -0.88
C SER A 105 4.64 -19.22 0.47
N GLU A 106 4.71 -18.31 1.43
CA GLU A 106 4.12 -18.49 2.76
C GLU A 106 2.87 -17.66 2.99
N ILE A 107 2.63 -16.64 2.18
CA ILE A 107 1.52 -15.71 2.38
C ILE A 107 0.74 -15.57 1.08
N ASN A 108 -0.54 -15.95 1.13
CA ASN A 108 -1.45 -15.78 0.01
C ASN A 108 -1.84 -14.30 -0.09
N ILE A 109 -1.68 -13.70 -1.26
CA ILE A 109 -1.91 -12.26 -1.42
C ILE A 109 -3.36 -11.87 -1.18
N ASP A 110 -4.32 -12.71 -1.54
CA ASP A 110 -5.74 -12.41 -1.34
C ASP A 110 -6.09 -12.45 0.14
N PHE A 111 -5.53 -13.39 0.88
CA PHE A 111 -5.66 -13.42 2.33
C PHE A 111 -5.05 -12.18 2.96
N PHE A 112 -3.87 -11.78 2.52
CA PHE A 112 -3.18 -10.60 3.03
C PHE A 112 -3.98 -9.33 2.75
N TYR A 113 -4.55 -9.23 1.55
CA TYR A 113 -5.41 -8.11 1.19
C TYR A 113 -6.60 -8.00 2.16
N LEU A 114 -7.26 -9.12 2.45
CA LEU A 114 -8.38 -9.13 3.40
C LEU A 114 -7.94 -8.73 4.80
N TYR A 115 -6.79 -9.22 5.23
CA TYR A 115 -6.25 -8.84 6.54
C TYR A 115 -6.04 -7.33 6.61
N LEU A 116 -5.40 -6.74 5.60
CA LEU A 116 -5.15 -5.31 5.58
C LEU A 116 -6.46 -4.51 5.58
N LYS A 117 -7.46 -4.96 4.86
CA LYS A 117 -8.78 -4.32 4.89
C LYS A 117 -9.39 -4.38 6.30
N SER A 118 -9.17 -5.47 7.00
CA SER A 118 -9.73 -5.63 8.35
C SER A 118 -9.14 -4.67 9.37
N LEU A 119 -8.01 -4.04 9.05
CA LEU A 119 -7.34 -3.10 9.96
C LEU A 119 -7.92 -1.68 9.90
N LYS A 120 -8.88 -1.41 9.03
CA LYS A 120 -9.34 -0.04 8.78
C LYS A 120 -9.81 0.66 10.06
N ASP A 121 -10.60 -0.01 10.89
CA ASP A 121 -11.10 0.59 12.13
C ASP A 121 -9.96 0.83 13.12
N GLU A 122 -9.04 -0.13 13.21
CA GLU A 122 -7.89 -0.03 14.11
C GLU A 122 -6.97 1.13 13.72
N VAL A 123 -6.61 1.25 12.44
CA VAL A 123 -5.74 2.34 11.99
C VAL A 123 -6.41 3.68 12.14
N ASN A 124 -7.73 3.77 11.93
CA ASN A 124 -8.45 5.02 12.13
C ASN A 124 -8.50 5.40 13.59
N ARG A 125 -8.64 4.44 14.50
CA ARG A 125 -8.59 4.68 15.94
C ARG A 125 -7.21 5.22 16.34
N ILE A 126 -6.14 4.62 15.84
CA ILE A 126 -4.77 5.07 16.11
C ILE A 126 -4.55 6.47 15.53
N GLY A 127 -4.99 6.71 14.29
CA GLY A 127 -4.82 8.00 13.61
C GLY A 127 -5.49 9.15 14.32
N ARG A 128 -6.64 8.91 14.96
CA ARG A 128 -7.34 9.94 15.71
C ARG A 128 -6.61 10.37 16.98
N GLY A 129 -5.64 9.57 17.42
CA GLY A 129 -4.83 9.91 18.58
C GLY A 129 -3.73 10.91 18.33
N VAL A 130 -3.54 11.36 17.07
CA VAL A 130 -2.51 12.31 16.69
C VAL A 130 -3.15 13.56 16.11
N ALA A 131 -2.37 14.67 16.06
CA ALA A 131 -2.87 15.96 15.60
C ALA A 131 -3.34 15.92 14.14
N GLN A 132 -2.71 15.11 13.32
CA GLN A 132 -3.07 14.90 11.93
C GLN A 132 -3.52 13.46 11.78
N ASN A 133 -4.56 13.23 10.98
CA ASN A 133 -5.08 11.90 10.77
C ASN A 133 -4.12 11.10 9.88
N ASN A 134 -3.11 10.49 10.52
CA ASN A 134 -2.13 9.68 9.81
C ASN A 134 -1.59 8.55 10.69
N ILE A 135 -0.95 7.58 10.04
CA ILE A 135 -0.06 6.61 10.68
C ILE A 135 1.26 6.64 9.92
N ASN A 136 2.37 6.39 10.63
CA ASN A 136 3.66 6.35 9.96
C ASN A 136 4.05 4.91 9.61
N LEU A 137 5.14 4.77 8.85
CA LEU A 137 5.58 3.44 8.41
C LEU A 137 5.99 2.56 9.59
N SER A 138 6.52 3.16 10.66
CA SER A 138 6.90 2.40 11.85
C SER A 138 5.69 1.72 12.49
N ILE A 139 4.58 2.45 12.59
CA ILE A 139 3.33 1.90 13.13
C ILE A 139 2.86 0.75 12.23
N LEU A 140 2.86 0.98 10.92
CA LEU A 140 2.40 -0.03 9.96
C LEU A 140 3.26 -1.29 10.02
N LYS A 141 4.58 -1.14 10.12
CA LYS A 141 5.51 -2.26 10.20
C LYS A 141 5.32 -3.10 11.46
N ASN A 142 4.76 -2.52 12.51
CA ASN A 142 4.57 -3.20 13.78
C ASN A 142 3.22 -3.95 13.90
N PHE A 143 2.34 -3.82 12.92
CA PHE A 143 1.10 -4.60 12.94
C PHE A 143 1.41 -6.09 12.88
N ILE A 144 0.62 -6.87 13.60
CA ILE A 144 0.81 -8.31 13.73
C ILE A 144 -0.13 -9.03 12.77
N LEU A 145 0.45 -9.80 11.88
CA LEU A 145 -0.29 -10.62 10.92
C LEU A 145 -0.41 -12.04 11.48
N PRO A 146 -1.64 -12.52 11.74
CA PRO A 146 -1.82 -13.94 12.02
C PRO A 146 -1.58 -14.73 10.75
N LEU A 147 -0.83 -15.82 10.84
CA LEU A 147 -0.36 -16.55 9.69
C LEU A 147 -0.73 -18.02 9.78
N PRO A 148 -1.99 -18.38 9.45
CA PRO A 148 -2.37 -19.78 9.39
C PRO A 148 -1.64 -20.49 8.27
N PRO A 149 -1.71 -21.83 8.22
CA PRO A 149 -1.16 -22.57 7.10
C PRO A 149 -1.69 -22.04 5.77
N LEU A 150 -0.88 -22.11 4.72
CA LEU A 150 -1.21 -21.54 3.41
C LEU A 150 -2.57 -22.03 2.90
N GLU A 151 -2.89 -23.31 3.11
CA GLU A 151 -4.17 -23.85 2.66
C GLU A 151 -5.35 -23.20 3.37
N THR A 152 -5.20 -22.93 4.66
CA THR A 152 -6.22 -22.20 5.43
C THR A 152 -6.37 -20.77 4.94
N GLN A 153 -5.25 -20.11 4.63
CA GLN A 153 -5.29 -18.76 4.05
C GLN A 153 -6.12 -18.74 2.78
N LYS A 154 -5.89 -19.69 1.89
CA LYS A 154 -6.62 -19.81 0.63
C LYS A 154 -8.12 -20.04 0.85
N GLN A 155 -8.46 -20.86 1.83
CA GLN A 155 -9.87 -21.11 2.18
C GLN A 155 -10.55 -19.83 2.68
N ILE A 156 -9.88 -19.07 3.52
CA ILE A 156 -10.40 -17.79 4.03
C ILE A 156 -10.60 -16.81 2.86
N ALA A 157 -9.62 -16.74 1.97
CA ALA A 157 -9.68 -15.81 0.83
C ALA A 157 -10.75 -16.18 -0.21
N ALA A 158 -11.17 -17.43 -0.24
CA ALA A 158 -12.14 -17.91 -1.21
C ALA A 158 -13.60 -17.62 -0.81
N VAL A 159 -13.85 -17.15 0.41
CA VAL A 159 -15.21 -16.88 0.90
C VAL A 159 -15.80 -15.61 0.32
#